data_967dafc2c21848648bd6d0bf34b72348
#
_entry.id   967dafc2c21848648bd6d0bf34b72348
#
_cell.length_a   1.000
_cell.length_b   1.000
_cell.length_c   1.000
_cell.angle_alpha   90.00
_cell.angle_beta   90.00
_cell.angle_gamma   90.00
#
_symmetry.space_group_name_H-M   'P 1'
#
loop_
_entity.id
_entity.type
_entity.pdbx_description
1 polymer ?
#
loop_
_entity_poly.entity_id
_entity_poly.type
_entity_poly.pdbx_seq_one_letter_code
_entity_poly.pdbx_strand_id
1 'polypeptide(L)'
;MRKLFTYISASIALLMVASCTNDTTKIDGFEADTTSIEALASGGEYSIVIRSDREWTAQADVPWLMVSPANGRGEVRCKVRIDSTLVNDARNTKIRFMSEGFIMQEVDVNQEGYARAITPDKDEVEIAASATRDARHFDIDISTNVEFDVEAEYEGEEGWLTVDDYTLTLDRGARPRTTTLGIAWKMNHAPEERVAILHLKARNGEALDSPATIVVRQTAAPLIEDNRQGDSLAVVAIFNKLECWSEGAISTTEGMHRWECVRLWEATDATLPEKEAVGRVRDIELSYFDTYEGIPYEIKYLKYLETISLYGNVNTMLKSIDLGEEICRLEYLKALRVAAFGLSSIPESFKNLGDTLEDLDLNSNNFDGIPAVLTKENFPHLKTLDLTANRRNILSDLRKAAEGDKIGIHHNTAKDDALERLLLWENLEELSLSYDYFEGAIPDFKVGEKGVRAYTDEDFVERGDTLAWAVQRGLPRVLPNMRSLRLNLNFLSGELPEWLLYHPRLMEWSPENLIYIQQEGGVDSNGNRVGFSNEPTSREYYFQAYPLMRGRYEFNDEIEE
;
A
#
# COMPACT_ATOMS: atom_id res chain seq x y z
N MET A 1 -23.82 -21.78 24.53
CA MET A 1 -23.74 -22.21 25.94
C MET A 1 -22.77 -21.28 26.64
N ARG A 2 -23.32 -20.42 27.50
CA ARG A 2 -22.54 -19.44 28.26
C ARG A 2 -21.68 -20.16 29.30
N LYS A 3 -20.36 -19.95 29.31
CA LYS A 3 -19.52 -20.24 30.47
C LYS A 3 -18.97 -18.93 31.02
N LEU A 4 -19.55 -18.55 32.12
CA LEU A 4 -19.07 -17.53 33.04
C LEU A 4 -17.73 -17.96 33.61
N PHE A 5 -16.65 -17.19 33.39
CA PHE A 5 -15.45 -17.30 34.20
C PHE A 5 -15.52 -16.26 35.31
N THR A 6 -15.66 -16.75 36.51
CA THR A 6 -15.70 -15.98 37.76
C THR A 6 -14.26 -15.72 38.21
N TYR A 7 -13.85 -14.47 38.26
CA TYR A 7 -12.63 -14.08 38.94
C TYR A 7 -12.79 -14.25 40.44
N ILE A 8 -12.00 -15.14 41.03
CA ILE A 8 -11.89 -15.27 42.47
C ILE A 8 -10.79 -14.31 42.94
N SER A 9 -11.20 -13.12 43.36
CA SER A 9 -10.37 -12.26 44.18
C SER A 9 -10.35 -12.87 45.59
N ALA A 10 -9.23 -13.43 45.98
CA ALA A 10 -9.02 -13.88 47.36
C ALA A 10 -8.81 -12.67 48.28
N SER A 11 -9.89 -12.07 48.71
CA SER A 11 -9.86 -11.14 49.85
C SER A 11 -9.84 -11.97 51.12
N ILE A 12 -8.67 -12.09 51.75
CA ILE A 12 -8.58 -12.63 53.12
C ILE A 12 -9.14 -11.55 54.08
N ALA A 13 -10.42 -11.65 54.38
CA ALA A 13 -11.00 -10.88 55.45
C ALA A 13 -10.67 -11.59 56.78
N LEU A 14 -9.71 -11.06 57.52
CA LEU A 14 -9.41 -11.47 58.88
C LEU A 14 -10.49 -10.87 59.80
N LEU A 15 -11.48 -11.68 60.15
CA LEU A 15 -12.45 -11.32 61.22
C LEU A 15 -11.71 -11.32 62.55
N MET A 16 -11.36 -10.13 63.03
CA MET A 16 -11.04 -9.95 64.46
C MET A 16 -12.34 -9.82 65.24
N VAL A 17 -12.58 -10.80 66.07
CA VAL A 17 -13.60 -10.73 67.13
C VAL A 17 -13.04 -9.78 68.19
N ALA A 18 -13.60 -8.58 68.28
CA ALA A 18 -13.27 -7.66 69.38
C ALA A 18 -13.92 -8.19 70.67
N SER A 19 -13.15 -8.83 71.49
CA SER A 19 -13.51 -9.01 72.91
C SER A 19 -13.11 -7.74 73.66
N CYS A 20 -14.07 -6.94 74.04
CA CYS A 20 -13.86 -5.87 75.00
C CYS A 20 -13.61 -6.46 76.38
N THR A 21 -12.35 -6.61 76.72
CA THR A 21 -11.92 -6.65 78.10
C THR A 21 -11.17 -5.35 78.38
N ASN A 22 -11.71 -4.49 79.22
CA ASN A 22 -11.00 -3.36 79.80
C ASN A 22 -9.91 -3.90 80.74
N ASP A 23 -8.80 -4.32 80.18
CA ASP A 23 -7.55 -4.47 80.89
C ASP A 23 -6.62 -3.34 80.45
N THR A 24 -6.49 -2.34 81.33
CA THR A 24 -5.40 -1.38 81.27
C THR A 24 -4.11 -2.14 81.54
N THR A 25 -3.61 -2.86 80.57
CA THR A 25 -2.24 -3.40 80.61
C THR A 25 -1.29 -2.22 80.67
N LYS A 26 -0.61 -2.04 81.83
CA LYS A 26 0.53 -1.15 81.92
C LYS A 26 1.54 -1.59 80.87
N ILE A 27 1.76 -0.73 79.88
CA ILE A 27 2.78 -0.92 78.89
C ILE A 27 4.11 -0.63 79.60
N ASP A 28 4.78 -1.64 80.10
CA ASP A 28 6.15 -1.52 80.65
C ASP A 28 7.13 -1.61 79.51
N GLY A 29 7.54 -0.45 79.00
CA GLY A 29 8.56 -0.40 77.95
C GLY A 29 8.08 0.26 76.63
N PHE A 30 8.79 -0.07 75.57
CA PHE A 30 8.56 0.39 74.21
C PHE A 30 8.32 -0.82 73.27
N GLU A 31 7.25 -0.77 72.46
CA GLU A 31 6.92 -1.81 71.51
C GLU A 31 6.41 -1.18 70.19
N ALA A 32 6.96 -1.59 69.06
CA ALA A 32 6.41 -1.39 67.74
C ALA A 32 5.78 -2.71 67.28
N ASP A 33 4.60 -2.65 66.64
CA ASP A 33 3.85 -3.81 66.20
C ASP A 33 4.49 -4.55 65.00
N THR A 34 5.53 -3.95 64.44
CA THR A 34 6.33 -4.58 63.36
C THR A 34 7.82 -4.32 63.53
N THR A 35 8.64 -5.21 63.04
CA THR A 35 10.11 -5.09 63.01
C THR A 35 10.66 -4.82 61.61
N SER A 36 9.83 -4.99 60.57
CA SER A 36 10.22 -4.69 59.18
C SER A 36 9.06 -4.20 58.36
N ILE A 37 9.37 -3.40 57.34
CA ILE A 37 8.46 -2.99 56.24
C ILE A 37 9.12 -3.41 54.94
N GLU A 38 8.40 -4.22 54.18
CA GLU A 38 8.76 -4.58 52.80
C GLU A 38 7.94 -3.69 51.85
N ALA A 39 8.62 -2.82 51.09
CA ALA A 39 8.00 -1.85 50.23
C ALA A 39 8.31 -2.12 48.74
N LEU A 40 7.30 -1.95 47.89
CA LEU A 40 7.50 -2.02 46.46
C LEU A 40 8.31 -0.85 45.93
N ALA A 41 8.89 -0.97 44.76
CA ALA A 41 9.63 0.08 44.07
C ALA A 41 8.82 1.38 43.89
N SER A 42 7.50 1.27 43.70
CA SER A 42 6.59 2.42 43.60
C SER A 42 6.41 3.21 44.90
N GLY A 43 6.90 2.67 46.02
CA GLY A 43 6.66 3.24 47.34
C GLY A 43 5.25 2.98 47.85
N GLY A 44 4.80 3.78 48.80
CA GLY A 44 3.48 3.65 49.37
C GLY A 44 3.34 4.21 50.78
N GLU A 45 2.15 4.02 51.37
CA GLU A 45 1.86 4.35 52.78
C GLU A 45 1.69 3.07 53.58
N TYR A 46 2.45 2.98 54.66
CA TYR A 46 2.43 1.88 55.63
C TYR A 46 2.05 2.42 56.99
N SER A 47 1.73 1.57 57.95
CA SER A 47 1.44 2.01 59.29
C SER A 47 2.17 1.16 60.33
N ILE A 48 2.67 1.82 61.38
CA ILE A 48 3.27 1.19 62.53
C ILE A 48 2.49 1.66 63.76
N VAL A 49 2.13 0.75 64.63
CA VAL A 49 1.54 1.11 65.93
C VAL A 49 2.63 1.02 67.02
N ILE A 50 2.88 2.16 67.63
CA ILE A 50 3.86 2.27 68.73
C ILE A 50 3.08 2.30 70.05
N ARG A 51 3.52 1.46 70.98
CA ARG A 51 3.04 1.47 72.38
C ARG A 51 4.20 1.79 73.28
N SER A 52 4.12 2.89 74.06
CA SER A 52 5.18 3.30 74.95
C SER A 52 4.64 4.08 76.13
N ASP A 53 5.16 3.78 77.34
CA ASP A 53 4.89 4.53 78.57
C ASP A 53 5.65 5.84 78.64
N ARG A 54 6.64 6.04 77.76
CA ARG A 54 7.54 7.20 77.65
C ARG A 54 7.30 8.01 76.44
N GLU A 55 7.78 9.26 76.43
CA GLU A 55 7.85 10.05 75.20
C GLU A 55 8.93 9.47 74.33
N TRP A 56 8.60 9.40 73.01
CA TRP A 56 9.51 8.87 72.02
C TRP A 56 9.52 9.76 70.77
N THR A 57 10.61 9.64 69.97
CA THR A 57 10.75 10.25 68.67
C THR A 57 11.17 9.19 67.63
N ALA A 58 10.65 9.32 66.43
CA ALA A 58 11.08 8.50 65.28
C ALA A 58 12.06 9.28 64.42
N GLN A 59 13.14 8.64 64.02
CA GLN A 59 14.17 9.19 63.14
C GLN A 59 14.46 8.22 62.00
N ALA A 60 14.48 8.76 60.77
CA ALA A 60 15.01 8.07 59.61
C ALA A 60 16.09 8.94 58.96
N ASP A 61 17.20 8.33 58.57
CA ASP A 61 18.39 9.06 58.06
C ASP A 61 18.32 9.30 56.54
N VAL A 62 17.18 9.04 55.90
CA VAL A 62 17.03 9.12 54.47
C VAL A 62 15.86 10.03 54.06
N PRO A 63 16.00 10.80 52.99
CA PRO A 63 14.97 11.76 52.57
C PRO A 63 13.75 11.13 51.91
N TRP A 64 13.81 9.87 51.52
CA TRP A 64 12.73 9.17 50.79
C TRP A 64 11.73 8.44 51.72
N LEU A 65 11.92 8.55 53.06
CA LEU A 65 11.05 7.97 54.06
C LEU A 65 10.62 9.05 55.06
N MET A 66 9.32 9.11 55.35
CA MET A 66 8.74 10.02 56.31
C MET A 66 7.83 9.26 57.29
N VAL A 67 8.00 9.53 58.58
CA VAL A 67 7.12 9.00 59.64
C VAL A 67 6.24 10.13 60.18
N SER A 68 4.94 9.92 60.29
CA SER A 68 4.02 10.92 60.81
C SER A 68 2.89 10.29 61.65
N PRO A 69 2.71 10.68 62.93
CA PRO A 69 3.54 11.59 63.69
C PRO A 69 4.92 10.98 63.98
N ALA A 70 5.97 11.83 64.07
CA ALA A 70 7.31 11.43 64.35
C ALA A 70 7.64 11.46 65.85
N ASN A 71 6.67 11.66 66.71
CA ASN A 71 6.79 11.61 68.16
C ASN A 71 5.47 11.23 68.81
N GLY A 72 5.51 10.77 70.05
CA GLY A 72 4.30 10.42 70.78
C GLY A 72 4.56 9.82 72.13
N ARG A 73 3.44 9.43 72.80
CA ARG A 73 3.40 8.68 74.07
C ARG A 73 2.09 7.88 74.10
N GLY A 74 2.10 6.74 74.73
CA GLY A 74 0.97 5.81 74.72
C GLY A 74 0.90 4.99 73.47
N GLU A 75 -0.33 4.65 73.05
CA GLU A 75 -0.55 3.98 71.75
C GLU A 75 -0.72 5.02 70.64
N VAL A 76 0.17 5.00 69.67
CA VAL A 76 0.18 5.94 68.56
C VAL A 76 0.31 5.16 67.24
N ARG A 77 -0.56 5.41 66.30
CA ARG A 77 -0.47 4.88 64.94
C ARG A 77 0.28 5.88 64.08
N CYS A 78 1.47 5.52 63.65
CA CYS A 78 2.32 6.28 62.73
C CYS A 78 2.06 5.84 61.30
N LYS A 79 1.89 6.79 60.37
CA LYS A 79 1.96 6.56 58.95
C LYS A 79 3.43 6.64 58.51
N VAL A 80 3.88 5.68 57.76
CA VAL A 80 5.20 5.65 57.15
C VAL A 80 5.00 5.81 55.66
N ARG A 81 5.36 6.96 55.11
CA ARG A 81 5.35 7.23 53.69
C ARG A 81 6.72 6.94 53.13
N ILE A 82 6.74 6.09 52.10
CA ILE A 82 7.95 5.70 51.36
C ILE A 82 7.79 6.21 49.94
N ASP A 83 8.70 7.06 49.47
CA ASP A 83 8.70 7.57 48.12
C ASP A 83 9.17 6.48 47.13
N SER A 84 8.68 6.52 45.88
CA SER A 84 9.14 5.58 44.86
C SER A 84 10.64 5.71 44.61
N THR A 85 11.29 4.58 44.34
CA THR A 85 12.70 4.57 43.93
C THR A 85 12.89 5.10 42.50
N LEU A 86 14.13 5.46 42.15
CA LEU A 86 14.52 5.84 40.78
C LEU A 86 15.57 4.88 40.20
N VAL A 87 15.86 3.80 40.89
CA VAL A 87 16.92 2.84 40.54
C VAL A 87 16.37 1.41 40.48
N ASN A 88 17.12 0.53 39.84
CA ASN A 88 16.81 -0.88 39.75
C ASN A 88 17.21 -1.67 40.99
N ASP A 89 18.20 -1.16 41.74
CA ASP A 89 18.66 -1.83 42.94
C ASP A 89 17.74 -1.58 44.13
N ALA A 90 17.55 -2.61 44.93
CA ALA A 90 16.87 -2.47 46.22
C ALA A 90 17.64 -1.54 47.16
N ARG A 91 16.91 -0.82 47.99
CA ARG A 91 17.48 0.04 49.02
C ARG A 91 16.85 -0.24 50.35
N ASN A 92 17.65 -0.02 51.41
CA ASN A 92 17.20 -0.25 52.76
C ASN A 92 17.58 0.92 53.68
N THR A 93 16.87 1.02 54.80
CA THR A 93 17.12 1.95 55.88
C THR A 93 16.46 1.43 57.14
N LYS A 94 16.63 2.18 58.23
CA LYS A 94 15.98 1.88 59.51
C LYS A 94 15.22 3.08 60.01
N ILE A 95 14.08 2.82 60.62
CA ILE A 95 13.40 3.80 61.48
C ILE A 95 13.85 3.53 62.91
N ARG A 96 14.50 4.48 63.52
CA ARG A 96 14.92 4.40 64.92
C ARG A 96 13.91 5.11 65.79
N PHE A 97 13.33 4.38 66.73
CA PHE A 97 12.49 4.94 67.78
C PHE A 97 13.34 5.18 69.00
N MET A 98 13.40 6.43 69.42
CA MET A 98 14.31 6.87 70.50
C MET A 98 13.51 7.44 71.64
N SER A 99 13.96 7.18 72.89
CA SER A 99 13.52 7.82 74.13
C SER A 99 14.71 8.21 74.94
N GLU A 100 14.72 9.46 75.49
CA GLU A 100 15.82 9.99 76.35
C GLU A 100 17.19 9.84 75.71
N GLY A 101 17.31 9.85 74.37
CA GLY A 101 18.58 9.72 73.66
C GLY A 101 19.05 8.29 73.40
N PHE A 102 18.31 7.29 73.83
CA PHE A 102 18.60 5.87 73.57
C PHE A 102 17.66 5.30 72.50
N ILE A 103 18.19 4.41 71.66
CA ILE A 103 17.38 3.65 70.68
C ILE A 103 16.64 2.57 71.46
N MET A 104 15.31 2.67 71.40
CA MET A 104 14.40 1.72 72.05
C MET A 104 14.11 0.53 71.14
N GLN A 105 13.88 0.81 69.86
CA GLN A 105 13.61 -0.19 68.81
C GLN A 105 13.99 0.36 67.47
N GLU A 106 14.41 -0.53 66.57
CA GLU A 106 14.59 -0.26 65.14
C GLU A 106 13.58 -1.06 64.34
N VAL A 107 13.08 -0.45 63.26
CA VAL A 107 12.25 -1.11 62.25
C VAL A 107 13.01 -1.04 60.92
N ASP A 108 13.33 -2.20 60.36
CA ASP A 108 13.96 -2.29 59.06
C ASP A 108 12.99 -1.89 57.97
N VAL A 109 13.44 -1.12 57.00
CA VAL A 109 12.65 -0.77 55.81
C VAL A 109 13.42 -1.19 54.58
N ASN A 110 12.89 -2.17 53.87
CA ASN A 110 13.44 -2.69 52.66
C ASN A 110 12.54 -2.26 51.49
N GLN A 111 13.09 -1.55 50.55
CA GLN A 111 12.35 -1.17 49.35
C GLN A 111 12.99 -1.85 48.13
N GLU A 112 12.16 -2.55 47.36
CA GLU A 112 12.58 -3.15 46.11
C GLU A 112 12.99 -2.08 45.09
N GLY A 113 13.91 -2.41 44.19
CA GLY A 113 14.19 -1.65 42.99
C GLY A 113 13.17 -1.98 41.90
N TYR A 114 13.09 -1.15 40.87
CA TYR A 114 12.32 -1.50 39.70
C TYR A 114 13.00 -2.61 38.93
N ALA A 115 12.27 -3.71 38.67
CA ALA A 115 12.73 -4.74 37.77
C ALA A 115 12.97 -4.15 36.35
N ARG A 116 14.01 -4.63 35.67
CA ARG A 116 14.21 -4.31 34.26
C ARG A 116 13.21 -5.08 33.46
N ALA A 117 12.22 -4.39 32.93
CA ALA A 117 11.10 -5.03 32.25
C ALA A 117 10.65 -4.25 31.02
N ILE A 118 10.18 -5.03 30.04
CA ILE A 118 9.41 -4.58 28.90
C ILE A 118 8.09 -5.34 28.98
N THR A 119 7.00 -4.62 29.17
CA THR A 119 5.69 -5.24 29.41
C THR A 119 4.69 -4.70 28.40
N PRO A 120 4.34 -5.48 27.37
CA PRO A 120 3.25 -5.14 26.48
C PRO A 120 1.90 -5.22 27.20
N ASP A 121 0.93 -4.41 26.78
CA ASP A 121 -0.45 -4.47 27.29
C ASP A 121 -1.22 -5.69 26.74
N LYS A 122 -0.70 -6.28 25.65
CA LYS A 122 -1.19 -7.51 25.00
C LYS A 122 -0.01 -8.40 24.63
N ASP A 123 -0.08 -9.65 24.98
CA ASP A 123 0.89 -10.68 24.63
C ASP A 123 0.50 -11.49 23.38
N GLU A 124 -0.75 -11.37 22.94
CA GLU A 124 -1.28 -11.98 21.71
C GLU A 124 -2.24 -11.03 20.98
N VAL A 125 -2.12 -10.97 19.65
CA VAL A 125 -2.97 -10.19 18.76
C VAL A 125 -3.44 -11.09 17.62
N GLU A 126 -4.73 -11.13 17.38
CA GLU A 126 -5.33 -11.81 16.23
C GLU A 126 -5.80 -10.77 15.20
N ILE A 127 -5.39 -10.93 13.93
CA ILE A 127 -5.74 -10.07 12.81
C ILE A 127 -6.38 -10.88 11.68
N ALA A 128 -7.21 -10.22 10.89
CA ALA A 128 -7.87 -10.83 9.73
C ALA A 128 -6.89 -11.10 8.59
N ALA A 129 -7.22 -12.05 7.70
CA ALA A 129 -6.46 -12.29 6.47
C ALA A 129 -6.39 -11.05 5.57
N SER A 130 -7.47 -10.27 5.50
CA SER A 130 -7.55 -9.06 4.68
C SER A 130 -8.34 -7.96 5.38
N ALA A 131 -7.97 -6.72 5.09
CA ALA A 131 -8.67 -5.52 5.51
C ALA A 131 -8.36 -4.38 4.54
N THR A 132 -9.11 -3.27 4.61
CA THR A 132 -8.76 -2.03 3.92
C THR A 132 -7.40 -1.54 4.38
N ARG A 133 -6.70 -0.77 3.55
CA ARG A 133 -5.34 -0.29 3.86
C ARG A 133 -5.25 0.39 5.22
N ASP A 134 -6.20 1.26 5.53
CA ASP A 134 -6.21 2.03 6.78
C ASP A 134 -6.46 1.15 8.02
N ALA A 135 -7.11 0.00 7.85
CA ALA A 135 -7.36 -0.97 8.91
C ALA A 135 -6.23 -2.01 9.07
N ARG A 136 -5.19 -1.98 8.23
CA ARG A 136 -4.04 -2.89 8.32
C ARG A 136 -2.94 -2.37 9.22
N HIS A 137 -3.35 -1.87 10.37
CA HIS A 137 -2.48 -1.35 11.40
C HIS A 137 -3.10 -1.62 12.78
N PHE A 138 -2.28 -1.86 13.77
CA PHE A 138 -2.70 -1.94 15.17
C PHE A 138 -1.63 -1.40 16.10
N ASP A 139 -2.05 -0.97 17.28
CA ASP A 139 -1.19 -0.40 18.30
C ASP A 139 -1.10 -1.31 19.52
N ILE A 140 0.09 -1.34 20.13
CA ILE A 140 0.36 -2.01 21.41
C ILE A 140 1.08 -1.03 22.31
N ASP A 141 0.55 -0.86 23.51
CA ASP A 141 1.19 -0.03 24.53
C ASP A 141 2.24 -0.86 25.30
N ILE A 142 3.46 -0.36 25.29
CA ILE A 142 4.61 -0.99 25.95
C ILE A 142 5.01 -0.18 27.19
N SER A 143 4.87 -0.78 28.36
CA SER A 143 5.40 -0.23 29.60
C SER A 143 6.82 -0.72 29.83
N THR A 144 7.81 0.16 29.84
CA THR A 144 9.22 -0.23 29.94
C THR A 144 10.06 0.79 30.71
N ASN A 145 11.15 0.33 31.30
CA ASN A 145 12.20 1.15 31.91
C ASN A 145 13.58 0.88 31.29
N VAL A 146 13.62 0.17 30.17
CA VAL A 146 14.83 -0.05 29.37
C VAL A 146 14.53 0.30 27.89
N GLU A 147 15.55 0.75 27.18
CA GLU A 147 15.46 0.89 25.72
C GLU A 147 15.44 -0.49 25.08
N PHE A 148 14.65 -0.66 24.02
CA PHE A 148 14.53 -1.96 23.37
C PHE A 148 14.54 -1.85 21.85
N ASP A 149 14.74 -2.98 21.19
CA ASP A 149 14.58 -3.20 19.76
C ASP A 149 13.55 -4.30 19.57
N VAL A 150 12.87 -4.29 18.41
CA VAL A 150 11.86 -5.29 18.06
C VAL A 150 12.41 -6.16 16.95
N GLU A 151 12.47 -7.47 17.19
CA GLU A 151 12.84 -8.47 16.18
C GLU A 151 11.64 -9.38 15.91
N ALA A 152 11.27 -9.54 14.64
CA ALA A 152 10.21 -10.44 14.25
C ALA A 152 10.77 -11.80 13.83
N GLU A 153 10.22 -12.86 14.41
CA GLU A 153 10.44 -14.26 14.02
C GLU A 153 9.15 -14.77 13.36
N TYR A 154 9.25 -15.36 12.16
CA TYR A 154 8.09 -15.78 11.38
C TYR A 154 8.03 -17.31 11.28
N GLU A 155 6.83 -17.86 11.44
CA GLU A 155 6.52 -19.22 11.04
C GLU A 155 6.07 -19.22 9.58
N GLY A 156 6.99 -19.43 8.63
CA GLY A 156 6.71 -19.47 7.19
C GLY A 156 7.12 -18.19 6.45
N GLU A 157 6.17 -17.51 5.79
CA GLU A 157 6.43 -16.30 5.01
C GLU A 157 6.92 -15.16 5.90
N GLU A 158 8.02 -14.52 5.51
CA GLU A 158 8.65 -13.43 6.27
C GLU A 158 8.21 -12.05 5.78
N GLY A 159 8.39 -11.03 6.63
CA GLY A 159 8.27 -9.62 6.23
C GLY A 159 6.83 -9.14 5.97
N TRP A 160 5.83 -9.80 6.54
CA TRP A 160 4.45 -9.36 6.48
C TRP A 160 4.03 -8.41 7.60
N LEU A 161 4.87 -8.23 8.63
CA LEU A 161 4.75 -7.18 9.63
C LEU A 161 5.80 -6.09 9.39
N THR A 162 5.42 -4.85 9.63
CA THR A 162 6.32 -3.69 9.64
C THR A 162 6.07 -2.93 10.92
N VAL A 163 7.14 -2.76 11.71
CA VAL A 163 7.10 -2.00 12.96
C VAL A 163 7.42 -0.55 12.64
N ASP A 164 6.56 0.36 13.07
CA ASP A 164 6.77 1.79 12.88
C ASP A 164 7.86 2.33 13.80
N ASP A 165 8.45 3.44 13.43
CA ASP A 165 9.37 4.17 14.30
C ASP A 165 8.65 4.65 15.56
N TYR A 166 9.20 4.34 16.72
CA TYR A 166 8.66 4.78 17.99
C TYR A 166 9.66 5.62 18.79
N THR A 167 9.16 6.45 19.68
CA THR A 167 9.97 7.30 20.55
C THR A 167 9.81 6.86 22.00
N LEU A 168 10.92 6.60 22.67
CA LEU A 168 10.97 6.29 24.09
C LEU A 168 11.96 7.23 24.78
N THR A 169 11.50 7.92 25.84
CA THR A 169 12.35 8.78 26.65
C THR A 169 12.38 8.28 28.08
N LEU A 170 13.54 7.83 28.53
CA LEU A 170 13.81 7.33 29.90
C LEU A 170 14.45 8.43 30.75
N ASP A 171 13.70 9.52 31.01
CA ASP A 171 14.18 10.73 31.67
C ASP A 171 14.02 10.75 33.22
N ARG A 172 13.41 9.71 33.79
CA ARG A 172 13.06 9.64 35.22
C ARG A 172 13.58 8.38 35.93
N GLY A 173 14.79 7.99 35.61
CA GLY A 173 15.43 6.81 36.21
C GLY A 173 14.71 5.51 35.85
N ALA A 174 14.75 4.52 36.73
CA ALA A 174 14.24 3.18 36.51
C ALA A 174 12.70 3.05 36.55
N ARG A 175 11.95 4.15 36.65
CA ARG A 175 10.47 4.11 36.58
C ARG A 175 10.01 3.75 35.19
N PRO A 176 9.10 2.78 35.04
CA PRO A 176 8.54 2.44 33.73
C PRO A 176 7.85 3.63 33.06
N ARG A 177 7.94 3.66 31.73
CA ARG A 177 7.29 4.59 30.83
C ARG A 177 6.48 3.82 29.83
N THR A 178 5.40 4.39 29.38
CA THR A 178 4.60 3.82 28.29
C THR A 178 4.99 4.49 26.99
N THR A 179 5.21 3.66 25.96
CA THR A 179 5.32 4.05 24.56
C THR A 179 4.37 3.20 23.75
N THR A 180 3.86 3.73 22.66
CA THR A 180 3.00 2.98 21.74
C THR A 180 3.82 2.45 20.58
N LEU A 181 3.70 1.18 20.30
CA LEU A 181 4.32 0.48 19.18
C LEU A 181 3.27 0.27 18.10
N GLY A 182 3.39 1.00 16.98
CA GLY A 182 2.55 0.84 15.80
C GLY A 182 3.06 -0.30 14.93
N ILE A 183 2.16 -1.15 14.44
CA ILE A 183 2.49 -2.31 13.63
C ILE A 183 1.56 -2.37 12.43
N ALA A 184 2.12 -2.17 11.24
CA ALA A 184 1.42 -2.38 9.98
C ALA A 184 1.60 -3.83 9.51
N TRP A 185 0.63 -4.34 8.76
CA TRP A 185 0.66 -5.71 8.26
C TRP A 185 0.17 -5.84 6.82
N LYS A 186 0.69 -6.87 6.12
CA LYS A 186 0.26 -7.23 4.76
C LYS A 186 -0.84 -8.28 4.81
N MET A 187 -1.70 -8.31 3.77
CA MET A 187 -2.74 -9.33 3.64
C MET A 187 -2.15 -10.74 3.56
N ASN A 188 -2.84 -11.70 4.17
CA ASN A 188 -2.58 -13.11 3.97
C ASN A 188 -3.42 -13.59 2.78
N HIS A 189 -2.76 -14.15 1.77
CA HIS A 189 -3.42 -14.71 0.59
C HIS A 189 -3.42 -16.24 0.59
N ALA A 190 -2.77 -16.85 1.57
CA ALA A 190 -2.70 -18.30 1.71
C ALA A 190 -3.92 -18.85 2.48
N PRO A 191 -4.37 -20.09 2.17
CA PRO A 191 -5.45 -20.73 2.90
C PRO A 191 -5.02 -21.29 4.26
N GLU A 192 -3.83 -20.92 4.74
CA GLU A 192 -3.27 -21.29 6.05
C GLU A 192 -3.12 -20.01 6.91
N GLU A 193 -3.34 -20.20 8.21
CA GLU A 193 -2.99 -19.20 9.20
C GLU A 193 -1.47 -19.00 9.22
N ARG A 194 -1.02 -17.77 9.47
CA ARG A 194 0.39 -17.48 9.69
C ARG A 194 0.63 -16.76 11.00
N VAL A 195 1.79 -17.02 11.59
CA VAL A 195 2.15 -16.55 12.92
C VAL A 195 3.49 -15.82 12.87
N ALA A 196 3.59 -14.73 13.59
CA ALA A 196 4.85 -14.05 13.88
C ALA A 196 4.99 -13.84 15.38
N ILE A 197 6.22 -13.92 15.88
CA ILE A 197 6.56 -13.63 17.27
C ILE A 197 7.46 -12.40 17.25
N LEU A 198 7.00 -11.31 17.86
CA LEU A 198 7.79 -10.12 18.05
C LEU A 198 8.54 -10.22 19.38
N HIS A 199 9.86 -10.30 19.31
CA HIS A 199 10.75 -10.30 20.46
C HIS A 199 11.15 -8.87 20.79
N LEU A 200 10.79 -8.40 21.96
CA LEU A 200 11.18 -7.10 22.49
C LEU A 200 12.48 -7.28 23.28
N LYS A 201 13.61 -6.96 22.69
CA LYS A 201 14.95 -7.18 23.26
C LYS A 201 15.52 -5.88 23.81
N ALA A 202 15.98 -5.91 25.06
CA ALA A 202 16.65 -4.76 25.64
C ALA A 202 17.88 -4.38 24.81
N ARG A 203 17.99 -3.09 24.48
CA ARG A 203 19.14 -2.54 23.77
C ARG A 203 20.38 -2.61 24.68
N ASN A 204 21.53 -2.70 24.10
CA ASN A 204 22.82 -2.82 24.83
C ASN A 204 23.01 -4.13 25.62
N GLY A 205 22.20 -5.16 25.39
CA GLY A 205 22.35 -6.46 26.02
C GLY A 205 22.05 -6.49 27.53
N GLU A 206 21.26 -5.52 28.02
CA GLU A 206 20.77 -5.54 29.39
C GLU A 206 19.90 -6.78 29.65
N ALA A 207 20.13 -7.45 30.77
CA ALA A 207 19.28 -8.60 31.12
C ALA A 207 17.90 -8.12 31.59
N LEU A 208 16.86 -8.68 31.02
CA LEU A 208 15.49 -8.53 31.48
C LEU A 208 15.17 -9.58 32.52
N ASP A 209 14.34 -9.25 33.49
CA ASP A 209 13.89 -10.21 34.49
C ASP A 209 12.90 -11.26 33.89
N SER A 210 12.26 -10.91 32.80
CA SER A 210 11.40 -11.82 32.01
C SER A 210 11.51 -11.53 30.52
N PRO A 211 11.46 -12.53 29.64
CA PRO A 211 11.35 -12.33 28.20
C PRO A 211 10.08 -11.55 27.86
N ALA A 212 10.17 -10.62 26.91
CA ALA A 212 9.02 -9.87 26.42
C ALA A 212 8.76 -10.26 24.96
N THR A 213 7.60 -10.86 24.71
CA THR A 213 7.20 -11.31 23.38
C THR A 213 5.74 -10.98 23.11
N ILE A 214 5.41 -10.74 21.85
CA ILE A 214 4.04 -10.56 21.36
C ILE A 214 3.82 -11.55 20.23
N VAL A 215 2.80 -12.37 20.34
CA VAL A 215 2.39 -13.31 19.29
C VAL A 215 1.35 -12.64 18.41
N VAL A 216 1.62 -12.54 17.11
CA VAL A 216 0.67 -12.03 16.12
C VAL A 216 0.20 -13.18 15.26
N ARG A 217 -1.11 -13.46 15.29
CA ARG A 217 -1.76 -14.48 14.45
C ARG A 217 -2.59 -13.82 13.39
N GLN A 218 -2.36 -14.21 12.14
CA GLN A 218 -3.19 -13.77 11.05
C GLN A 218 -4.00 -14.93 10.48
N THR A 219 -5.31 -14.75 10.40
CA THR A 219 -6.21 -15.80 9.92
C THR A 219 -5.91 -16.20 8.47
N ALA A 220 -6.32 -17.42 8.10
CA ALA A 220 -6.24 -17.92 6.74
C ALA A 220 -7.15 -17.12 5.79
N ALA A 221 -6.71 -16.93 4.54
CA ALA A 221 -7.58 -16.46 3.46
C ALA A 221 -8.58 -17.56 3.06
N PRO A 222 -9.75 -17.20 2.49
CA PRO A 222 -10.66 -18.19 1.93
C PRO A 222 -9.98 -19.01 0.84
N LEU A 223 -10.15 -20.34 0.88
CA LEU A 223 -9.67 -21.20 -0.20
C LEU A 223 -10.53 -20.95 -1.46
N ILE A 224 -9.87 -20.53 -2.54
CA ILE A 224 -10.48 -20.35 -3.86
C ILE A 224 -10.06 -21.52 -4.74
N GLU A 225 -11.00 -22.41 -5.02
CA GLU A 225 -10.77 -23.58 -5.86
C GLU A 225 -10.88 -23.24 -7.35
N ASP A 226 -10.20 -24.00 -8.22
CA ASP A 226 -10.29 -23.85 -9.67
C ASP A 226 -11.62 -24.47 -10.21
N ASN A 227 -12.71 -23.77 -9.92
CA ASN A 227 -14.05 -24.12 -10.40
C ASN A 227 -14.94 -22.86 -10.46
N ARG A 228 -16.18 -23.03 -10.95
CA ARG A 228 -17.14 -21.91 -11.09
C ARG A 228 -17.45 -21.22 -9.75
N GLN A 229 -17.47 -21.94 -8.65
CA GLN A 229 -17.70 -21.33 -7.34
C GLN A 229 -16.48 -20.52 -6.89
N GLY A 230 -15.28 -21.01 -7.17
CA GLY A 230 -14.05 -20.26 -6.94
C GLY A 230 -14.00 -18.97 -7.74
N ASP A 231 -14.43 -18.99 -9.02
CA ASP A 231 -14.56 -17.76 -9.82
C ASP A 231 -15.49 -16.75 -9.13
N SER A 232 -16.63 -17.20 -8.60
CA SER A 232 -17.56 -16.27 -7.92
C SER A 232 -16.95 -15.67 -6.66
N LEU A 233 -16.20 -16.44 -5.90
CA LEU A 233 -15.48 -15.94 -4.72
C LEU A 233 -14.37 -14.96 -5.10
N ALA A 234 -13.63 -15.25 -6.17
CA ALA A 234 -12.59 -14.36 -6.70
C ALA A 234 -13.18 -13.01 -7.14
N VAL A 235 -14.27 -13.03 -7.92
CA VAL A 235 -14.94 -11.78 -8.36
C VAL A 235 -15.45 -10.96 -7.18
N VAL A 236 -16.07 -11.59 -6.18
CA VAL A 236 -16.53 -10.88 -4.96
C VAL A 236 -15.35 -10.29 -4.19
N ALA A 237 -14.26 -11.04 -4.07
CA ALA A 237 -13.06 -10.55 -3.40
C ALA A 237 -12.44 -9.35 -4.14
N ILE A 238 -12.33 -9.42 -5.48
CA ILE A 238 -11.85 -8.31 -6.32
C ILE A 238 -12.73 -7.09 -6.14
N PHE A 239 -14.05 -7.24 -6.25
CA PHE A 239 -15.03 -6.16 -6.08
C PHE A 239 -14.88 -5.45 -4.73
N ASN A 240 -14.77 -6.23 -3.65
CA ASN A 240 -14.63 -5.69 -2.30
C ASN A 240 -13.27 -4.99 -2.09
N LYS A 241 -12.18 -5.57 -2.61
CA LYS A 241 -10.82 -5.01 -2.44
C LYS A 241 -10.60 -3.74 -3.27
N LEU A 242 -11.29 -3.61 -4.38
CA LEU A 242 -11.32 -2.38 -5.17
C LEU A 242 -12.29 -1.34 -4.59
N GLU A 243 -13.05 -1.68 -3.54
CA GLU A 243 -14.08 -0.80 -2.96
C GLU A 243 -15.06 -0.25 -4.01
N CYS A 244 -15.52 -1.15 -4.90
CA CYS A 244 -16.44 -0.77 -5.97
C CYS A 244 -17.79 -0.31 -5.42
N TRP A 245 -18.31 0.80 -5.93
CA TRP A 245 -19.54 1.44 -5.45
C TRP A 245 -20.76 1.13 -6.30
N SER A 246 -20.64 0.27 -7.30
CA SER A 246 -21.75 -0.08 -8.20
C SER A 246 -22.80 -0.91 -7.45
N GLU A 247 -23.86 -0.27 -6.98
CA GLU A 247 -25.03 -0.97 -6.45
C GLU A 247 -25.63 -1.88 -7.55
N GLY A 248 -25.77 -3.17 -7.25
CA GLY A 248 -26.36 -4.14 -8.18
C GLY A 248 -25.41 -4.86 -9.12
N ALA A 249 -24.14 -4.44 -9.21
CA ALA A 249 -23.15 -5.13 -10.05
C ALA A 249 -22.97 -6.61 -9.66
N ILE A 250 -23.03 -6.90 -8.36
CA ILE A 250 -22.98 -8.25 -7.78
C ILE A 250 -24.24 -8.49 -6.95
N SER A 251 -25.00 -9.53 -7.28
CA SER A 251 -26.13 -9.97 -6.48
C SER A 251 -25.70 -11.06 -5.49
N THR A 252 -26.00 -10.87 -4.21
CA THR A 252 -25.75 -11.86 -3.17
C THR A 252 -26.78 -13.00 -3.15
N THR A 253 -27.90 -12.84 -3.85
CA THR A 253 -29.01 -13.80 -3.91
C THR A 253 -29.11 -14.55 -5.22
N GLU A 254 -28.43 -14.07 -6.25
CA GLU A 254 -28.43 -14.65 -7.60
C GLU A 254 -27.03 -15.09 -8.00
N GLY A 255 -26.92 -16.08 -8.90
CA GLY A 255 -25.61 -16.55 -9.36
C GLY A 255 -24.96 -15.58 -10.37
N MET A 256 -23.67 -15.79 -10.64
CA MET A 256 -22.83 -14.95 -11.53
C MET A 256 -23.44 -14.63 -12.89
N HIS A 257 -24.32 -15.49 -13.42
CA HIS A 257 -24.99 -15.27 -14.71
C HIS A 257 -25.96 -14.07 -14.69
N ARG A 258 -26.23 -13.48 -13.52
CA ARG A 258 -27.04 -12.28 -13.32
C ARG A 258 -26.21 -11.05 -12.92
N TRP A 259 -24.93 -11.22 -12.68
CA TRP A 259 -24.07 -10.10 -12.32
C TRP A 259 -23.76 -9.25 -13.56
N GLU A 260 -24.02 -7.96 -13.47
CA GLU A 260 -23.83 -7.04 -14.60
C GLU A 260 -22.37 -6.86 -14.99
N CYS A 261 -21.47 -7.02 -14.02
CA CYS A 261 -20.03 -6.85 -14.21
C CYS A 261 -19.33 -8.09 -14.78
N VAL A 262 -20.03 -9.20 -15.02
CA VAL A 262 -19.43 -10.48 -15.42
C VAL A 262 -20.12 -11.06 -16.64
N ARG A 263 -19.34 -11.58 -17.59
CA ARG A 263 -19.81 -12.49 -18.62
C ARG A 263 -19.16 -13.86 -18.44
N LEU A 264 -19.93 -14.90 -18.70
CA LEU A 264 -19.47 -16.29 -18.59
C LEU A 264 -19.29 -16.88 -19.98
N TRP A 265 -18.33 -17.80 -20.08
CA TRP A 265 -18.20 -18.62 -21.29
C TRP A 265 -19.45 -19.46 -21.54
N GLU A 266 -19.91 -19.46 -22.77
CA GLU A 266 -20.99 -20.30 -23.26
C GLU A 266 -20.45 -21.41 -24.18
N ALA A 267 -21.15 -22.54 -24.22
CA ALA A 267 -20.73 -23.67 -25.07
C ALA A 267 -20.76 -23.36 -26.58
N THR A 268 -21.43 -22.25 -26.96
CA THR A 268 -21.56 -21.76 -28.32
C THR A 268 -20.54 -20.70 -28.71
N ASP A 269 -19.69 -20.28 -27.77
CA ASP A 269 -18.68 -19.26 -28.06
C ASP A 269 -17.66 -19.78 -29.07
N ALA A 270 -17.43 -19.01 -30.13
CA ALA A 270 -16.51 -19.39 -31.20
C ALA A 270 -15.03 -19.45 -30.74
N THR A 271 -14.70 -18.70 -29.68
CA THR A 271 -13.35 -18.58 -29.11
C THR A 271 -13.22 -19.36 -27.81
N LEU A 272 -14.17 -20.26 -27.49
CA LEU A 272 -14.11 -21.09 -26.28
C LEU A 272 -12.76 -21.83 -26.19
N PRO A 273 -11.94 -21.57 -25.15
CA PRO A 273 -10.59 -22.13 -25.11
C PRO A 273 -10.60 -23.63 -24.90
N GLU A 274 -11.45 -24.12 -24.00
CA GLU A 274 -11.63 -25.56 -23.69
C GLU A 274 -13.01 -25.79 -23.06
N LYS A 275 -13.48 -27.04 -23.01
CA LYS A 275 -14.83 -27.37 -22.50
C LYS A 275 -15.04 -27.01 -21.03
N GLU A 276 -14.00 -27.08 -20.25
CA GLU A 276 -13.95 -26.78 -18.83
C GLU A 276 -14.19 -25.30 -18.53
N ALA A 277 -13.99 -24.44 -19.53
CA ALA A 277 -14.27 -23.01 -19.44
C ALA A 277 -15.77 -22.67 -19.41
N VAL A 278 -16.66 -23.56 -19.90
CA VAL A 278 -18.10 -23.29 -19.93
C VAL A 278 -18.65 -22.98 -18.54
N GLY A 279 -19.24 -21.80 -18.40
CA GLY A 279 -19.78 -21.28 -17.14
C GLY A 279 -18.75 -20.66 -16.21
N ARG A 280 -17.48 -20.60 -16.61
CA ARG A 280 -16.41 -19.84 -15.94
C ARG A 280 -16.43 -18.39 -16.40
N VAL A 281 -15.77 -17.52 -15.66
CA VAL A 281 -15.68 -16.09 -16.00
C VAL A 281 -14.86 -15.89 -17.28
N ARG A 282 -15.46 -15.20 -18.24
CA ARG A 282 -14.86 -14.78 -19.51
C ARG A 282 -14.43 -13.33 -19.47
N ASP A 283 -15.36 -12.44 -19.12
CA ASP A 283 -15.11 -11.01 -19.08
C ASP A 283 -15.49 -10.46 -17.70
N ILE A 284 -14.73 -9.48 -17.23
CA ILE A 284 -15.04 -8.69 -16.04
C ILE A 284 -14.90 -7.21 -16.36
N GLU A 285 -15.91 -6.41 -15.98
CA GLU A 285 -15.89 -4.97 -16.11
C GLU A 285 -16.31 -4.32 -14.80
N LEU A 286 -15.42 -3.52 -14.22
CA LEU A 286 -15.63 -2.80 -12.97
C LEU A 286 -15.32 -1.32 -13.16
N SER A 287 -16.14 -0.47 -12.54
CA SER A 287 -16.01 0.98 -12.60
C SER A 287 -16.36 1.61 -11.26
N TYR A 288 -16.01 2.90 -11.09
CA TYR A 288 -16.30 3.69 -9.89
C TYR A 288 -15.76 3.06 -8.60
N PHE A 289 -14.50 2.67 -8.60
CA PHE A 289 -13.83 2.13 -7.43
C PHE A 289 -12.81 3.12 -6.85
N ASP A 290 -12.42 2.89 -5.60
CA ASP A 290 -11.38 3.63 -4.92
C ASP A 290 -10.35 2.67 -4.32
N THR A 291 -9.21 2.51 -4.99
CA THR A 291 -8.13 1.65 -4.54
C THR A 291 -6.83 2.42 -4.35
N TYR A 292 -5.96 1.92 -3.47
CA TYR A 292 -4.58 2.37 -3.29
C TYR A 292 -3.57 1.29 -3.70
N GLU A 293 -4.06 0.15 -4.15
CA GLU A 293 -3.26 -1.02 -4.52
C GLU A 293 -3.52 -1.37 -5.98
N GLY A 294 -2.66 -2.19 -6.54
CA GLY A 294 -2.83 -2.72 -7.88
C GLY A 294 -4.05 -3.63 -8.03
N ILE A 295 -4.09 -4.35 -9.12
CA ILE A 295 -5.16 -5.33 -9.34
C ILE A 295 -5.10 -6.39 -8.24
N PRO A 296 -6.24 -6.70 -7.60
CA PRO A 296 -6.27 -7.63 -6.48
C PRO A 296 -5.71 -9.01 -6.81
N TYR A 297 -5.03 -9.58 -5.83
CA TYR A 297 -4.39 -10.90 -5.92
C TYR A 297 -5.31 -12.00 -6.47
N GLU A 298 -6.60 -11.92 -6.21
CA GLU A 298 -7.59 -12.91 -6.60
C GLU A 298 -7.82 -13.00 -8.10
N ILE A 299 -7.34 -12.03 -8.88
CA ILE A 299 -7.47 -12.03 -10.34
C ILE A 299 -6.88 -13.32 -10.96
N LYS A 300 -5.81 -13.85 -10.41
CA LYS A 300 -5.15 -15.06 -10.90
C LYS A 300 -6.02 -16.33 -10.85
N TYR A 301 -7.07 -16.34 -10.01
CA TYR A 301 -7.99 -17.47 -9.92
C TYR A 301 -9.02 -17.51 -11.04
N LEU A 302 -9.16 -16.41 -11.78
CA LEU A 302 -10.04 -16.33 -12.96
C LEU A 302 -9.31 -16.91 -14.19
N LYS A 303 -9.00 -18.20 -14.14
CA LYS A 303 -8.13 -18.90 -15.09
C LYS A 303 -8.49 -18.64 -16.56
N TYR A 304 -9.78 -18.61 -16.89
CA TYR A 304 -10.27 -18.48 -18.27
C TYR A 304 -10.65 -17.05 -18.66
N LEU A 305 -10.17 -16.05 -17.92
CA LEU A 305 -10.46 -14.65 -18.21
C LEU A 305 -9.87 -14.25 -19.56
N GLU A 306 -10.73 -13.77 -20.46
CA GLU A 306 -10.37 -13.27 -21.79
C GLU A 306 -10.25 -11.74 -21.81
N THR A 307 -11.17 -11.05 -21.08
CA THR A 307 -11.16 -9.58 -21.01
C THR A 307 -11.30 -9.09 -19.58
N ILE A 308 -10.49 -8.11 -19.23
CA ILE A 308 -10.68 -7.31 -18.02
C ILE A 308 -10.71 -5.83 -18.37
N SER A 309 -11.72 -5.12 -17.84
CA SER A 309 -11.88 -3.68 -17.98
C SER A 309 -12.10 -3.04 -16.61
N LEU A 310 -11.16 -2.19 -16.20
CA LEU A 310 -11.17 -1.48 -14.93
C LEU A 310 -11.12 0.02 -15.20
N TYR A 311 -12.19 0.73 -14.82
CA TYR A 311 -12.31 2.18 -15.01
C TYR A 311 -12.36 2.88 -13.66
N GLY A 312 -11.25 3.49 -13.26
CA GLY A 312 -11.14 4.27 -12.03
C GLY A 312 -11.92 5.57 -12.06
N ASN A 313 -11.60 6.45 -11.16
CA ASN A 313 -12.20 7.78 -11.05
C ASN A 313 -11.12 8.85 -10.83
N VAL A 314 -11.54 10.10 -10.70
CA VAL A 314 -10.61 11.24 -10.50
C VAL A 314 -9.73 11.11 -9.25
N ASN A 315 -10.19 10.43 -8.19
CA ASN A 315 -9.39 10.23 -6.99
C ASN A 315 -8.33 9.15 -7.20
N THR A 316 -8.70 8.05 -7.85
CA THR A 316 -7.78 6.97 -8.21
C THR A 316 -6.70 7.48 -9.16
N MET A 317 -7.09 8.26 -10.17
CA MET A 317 -6.19 8.87 -11.15
C MET A 317 -5.09 9.74 -10.53
N LEU A 318 -5.28 10.27 -9.32
CA LEU A 318 -4.28 11.09 -8.63
C LEU A 318 -3.26 10.27 -7.80
N LYS A 319 -3.36 8.96 -7.82
CA LYS A 319 -2.51 8.04 -7.04
C LYS A 319 -1.33 7.53 -7.86
N SER A 320 -0.40 6.87 -7.18
CA SER A 320 0.73 6.16 -7.80
C SER A 320 0.62 4.69 -7.41
N ILE A 321 0.17 3.88 -8.36
CA ILE A 321 -0.17 2.48 -8.14
C ILE A 321 0.68 1.60 -9.07
N ASP A 322 1.15 0.46 -8.56
CA ASP A 322 1.74 -0.61 -9.37
C ASP A 322 0.64 -1.55 -9.87
N LEU A 323 0.76 -2.05 -11.11
CA LEU A 323 -0.24 -2.95 -11.68
C LEU A 323 -0.40 -4.25 -10.88
N GLY A 324 0.67 -4.75 -10.30
CA GLY A 324 0.72 -6.03 -9.61
C GLY A 324 1.12 -7.20 -10.52
N GLU A 325 1.64 -8.25 -9.90
CA GLU A 325 2.22 -9.42 -10.58
C GLU A 325 1.17 -10.48 -10.96
N GLU A 326 0.06 -10.54 -10.23
CA GLU A 326 -0.85 -11.68 -10.30
C GLU A 326 -1.65 -11.75 -11.60
N ILE A 327 -1.94 -10.59 -12.22
CA ILE A 327 -2.59 -10.52 -13.53
C ILE A 327 -1.70 -11.13 -14.63
N CYS A 328 -0.38 -11.07 -14.46
CA CYS A 328 0.60 -11.60 -15.41
C CYS A 328 0.62 -13.13 -15.49
N ARG A 329 -0.21 -13.81 -14.68
CA ARG A 329 -0.36 -15.28 -14.66
C ARG A 329 -1.54 -15.79 -15.48
N LEU A 330 -2.31 -14.88 -16.08
CA LEU A 330 -3.49 -15.26 -16.88
C LEU A 330 -3.07 -15.77 -18.25
N GLU A 331 -3.48 -16.99 -18.58
CA GLU A 331 -3.06 -17.68 -19.80
C GLU A 331 -3.95 -17.39 -21.02
N TYR A 332 -5.16 -16.84 -20.82
CA TYR A 332 -6.15 -16.63 -21.87
C TYR A 332 -6.51 -15.16 -22.10
N LEU A 333 -5.82 -14.24 -21.41
CA LEU A 333 -6.13 -12.81 -21.45
C LEU A 333 -5.75 -12.22 -22.82
N LYS A 334 -6.77 -11.71 -23.55
CA LYS A 334 -6.61 -11.04 -24.84
C LYS A 334 -6.79 -9.54 -24.79
N ALA A 335 -7.63 -9.05 -23.88
CA ALA A 335 -7.86 -7.63 -23.71
C ALA A 335 -7.69 -7.19 -22.25
N LEU A 336 -6.82 -6.23 -22.05
CA LEU A 336 -6.59 -5.58 -20.76
C LEU A 336 -6.83 -4.09 -20.90
N ARG A 337 -7.84 -3.58 -20.19
CA ARG A 337 -8.18 -2.16 -20.13
C ARG A 337 -8.16 -1.71 -18.69
N VAL A 338 -7.19 -0.86 -18.33
CA VAL A 338 -7.01 -0.32 -16.98
C VAL A 338 -6.85 1.18 -17.09
N ALA A 339 -7.97 1.88 -17.13
CA ALA A 339 -8.03 3.31 -17.36
C ALA A 339 -8.31 4.11 -16.08
N ALA A 340 -7.68 5.28 -15.96
CA ALA A 340 -7.82 6.18 -14.81
C ALA A 340 -7.61 5.46 -13.45
N PHE A 341 -6.76 4.45 -13.43
CA PHE A 341 -6.47 3.62 -12.25
C PHE A 341 -5.39 4.22 -11.35
N GLY A 342 -4.60 5.15 -11.90
CA GLY A 342 -3.46 5.73 -11.21
C GLY A 342 -2.17 4.92 -11.34
N LEU A 343 -2.09 4.06 -12.36
CA LEU A 343 -0.89 3.25 -12.61
C LEU A 343 0.32 4.13 -12.89
N SER A 344 1.41 3.86 -12.22
CA SER A 344 2.72 4.50 -12.46
C SER A 344 3.80 3.51 -12.86
N SER A 345 3.54 2.21 -12.70
CA SER A 345 4.47 1.14 -13.06
C SER A 345 3.74 -0.13 -13.51
N ILE A 346 4.43 -0.91 -14.34
CA ILE A 346 4.04 -2.24 -14.79
C ILE A 346 5.22 -3.18 -14.48
N PRO A 347 4.99 -4.37 -13.90
CA PRO A 347 6.06 -5.31 -13.59
C PRO A 347 6.68 -5.92 -14.84
N GLU A 348 7.94 -6.36 -14.74
CA GLU A 348 8.65 -7.03 -15.84
C GLU A 348 7.96 -8.35 -16.27
N SER A 349 7.27 -9.02 -15.34
CA SER A 349 6.47 -10.22 -15.61
C SER A 349 5.28 -9.98 -16.54
N PHE A 350 4.92 -8.72 -16.80
CA PHE A 350 3.86 -8.37 -17.75
C PHE A 350 4.07 -8.93 -19.14
N LYS A 351 5.31 -9.13 -19.55
CA LYS A 351 5.66 -9.82 -20.82
C LYS A 351 5.09 -11.24 -20.94
N ASN A 352 4.72 -11.88 -19.82
CA ASN A 352 4.13 -13.21 -19.84
C ASN A 352 2.76 -13.25 -20.54
N LEU A 353 2.10 -12.09 -20.66
CA LEU A 353 0.84 -11.93 -21.41
C LEU A 353 1.06 -11.80 -22.93
N GLY A 354 2.31 -11.72 -23.38
CA GLY A 354 2.63 -11.39 -24.76
C GLY A 354 2.12 -12.38 -25.81
N ASP A 355 1.99 -13.66 -25.45
CA ASP A 355 1.50 -14.70 -26.36
C ASP A 355 0.00 -14.61 -26.65
N THR A 356 -0.78 -13.90 -25.82
CA THR A 356 -2.24 -13.85 -25.92
C THR A 356 -2.81 -12.44 -26.05
N LEU A 357 -2.11 -11.42 -25.54
CA LEU A 357 -2.64 -10.06 -25.46
C LEU A 357 -2.69 -9.42 -26.87
N GLU A 358 -3.92 -9.01 -27.26
CA GLU A 358 -4.21 -8.35 -28.54
C GLU A 358 -4.61 -6.87 -28.36
N ASP A 359 -5.20 -6.52 -27.21
CA ASP A 359 -5.75 -5.19 -26.91
C ASP A 359 -5.27 -4.72 -25.54
N LEU A 360 -4.53 -3.61 -25.51
CA LEU A 360 -4.01 -3.01 -24.28
C LEU A 360 -4.39 -1.53 -24.21
N ASP A 361 -5.25 -1.20 -23.26
CA ASP A 361 -5.64 0.16 -22.94
C ASP A 361 -5.21 0.52 -21.52
N LEU A 362 -4.30 1.46 -21.43
CA LEU A 362 -3.75 2.00 -20.19
C LEU A 362 -3.93 3.53 -20.12
N ASN A 363 -4.99 4.05 -20.75
CA ASN A 363 -5.22 5.49 -20.83
C ASN A 363 -5.43 6.14 -19.44
N SER A 364 -5.17 7.44 -19.36
CA SER A 364 -5.44 8.26 -18.17
C SER A 364 -4.72 7.78 -16.89
N ASN A 365 -3.56 7.16 -17.02
CA ASN A 365 -2.72 6.73 -15.91
C ASN A 365 -1.55 7.70 -15.65
N ASN A 366 -0.56 7.28 -14.87
CA ASN A 366 0.50 8.15 -14.33
C ASN A 366 1.91 7.66 -14.68
N PHE A 367 2.08 7.02 -15.83
CA PHE A 367 3.41 6.59 -16.26
C PHE A 367 4.35 7.79 -16.47
N ASP A 368 5.61 7.60 -16.10
CA ASP A 368 6.70 8.60 -16.25
C ASP A 368 7.39 8.51 -17.62
N GLY A 369 6.95 7.60 -18.44
CA GLY A 369 7.44 7.28 -19.78
C GLY A 369 6.74 6.04 -20.29
N ILE A 370 7.00 5.67 -21.54
CA ILE A 370 6.51 4.40 -22.08
C ILE A 370 7.16 3.24 -21.33
N PRO A 371 6.41 2.37 -20.67
CA PRO A 371 6.98 1.24 -19.95
C PRO A 371 7.93 0.41 -20.81
N ALA A 372 9.13 0.13 -20.30
CA ALA A 372 10.18 -0.54 -21.07
C ALA A 372 9.80 -1.96 -21.52
N VAL A 373 8.90 -2.61 -20.76
CA VAL A 373 8.39 -3.95 -21.08
C VAL A 373 7.54 -3.97 -22.36
N LEU A 374 6.95 -2.82 -22.75
CA LEU A 374 6.11 -2.71 -23.94
C LEU A 374 6.99 -2.65 -25.19
N THR A 375 7.28 -3.81 -25.76
CA THR A 375 8.06 -3.98 -27.00
C THR A 375 7.38 -4.98 -27.94
N LYS A 376 7.65 -4.87 -29.24
CA LYS A 376 7.13 -5.80 -30.25
C LYS A 376 7.58 -7.25 -30.03
N GLU A 377 8.76 -7.42 -29.41
CA GLU A 377 9.32 -8.73 -29.08
C GLU A 377 8.55 -9.38 -27.93
N ASN A 378 8.15 -8.58 -26.93
CA ASN A 378 7.40 -9.06 -25.78
C ASN A 378 5.92 -9.28 -26.12
N PHE A 379 5.34 -8.52 -27.06
CA PHE A 379 3.91 -8.58 -27.40
C PHE A 379 3.68 -8.71 -28.92
N PRO A 380 4.07 -9.84 -29.52
CA PRO A 380 4.01 -10.02 -30.96
C PRO A 380 2.58 -10.04 -31.53
N HIS A 381 1.57 -10.25 -30.69
CA HIS A 381 0.17 -10.32 -31.10
C HIS A 381 -0.64 -9.04 -30.84
N LEU A 382 -0.02 -8.03 -30.21
CA LEU A 382 -0.72 -6.79 -29.86
C LEU A 382 -1.09 -6.01 -31.12
N LYS A 383 -2.38 -5.65 -31.21
CA LYS A 383 -3.01 -4.89 -32.31
C LYS A 383 -3.38 -3.48 -31.90
N THR A 384 -3.88 -3.34 -30.67
CA THR A 384 -4.31 -2.04 -30.12
C THR A 384 -3.48 -1.68 -28.91
N LEU A 385 -2.93 -0.46 -28.92
CA LEU A 385 -2.25 0.13 -27.78
C LEU A 385 -2.75 1.56 -27.53
N ASP A 386 -3.42 1.77 -26.41
CA ASP A 386 -3.85 3.09 -25.98
C ASP A 386 -3.13 3.51 -24.69
N LEU A 387 -2.31 4.54 -24.80
CA LEU A 387 -1.62 5.18 -23.68
C LEU A 387 -2.05 6.64 -23.48
N THR A 388 -3.17 7.05 -24.10
CA THR A 388 -3.69 8.42 -24.05
C THR A 388 -3.71 9.00 -22.64
N ALA A 389 -3.34 10.27 -22.51
CA ALA A 389 -3.43 11.07 -21.29
C ALA A 389 -2.61 10.55 -20.09
N ASN A 390 -1.50 9.90 -20.35
CA ASN A 390 -0.53 9.55 -19.29
C ASN A 390 0.32 10.77 -18.93
N ARG A 391 -0.25 11.67 -18.12
CA ARG A 391 0.32 12.99 -17.81
C ARG A 391 0.93 13.10 -16.42
N ARG A 392 0.98 12.01 -15.67
CA ARG A 392 1.48 11.97 -14.30
C ARG A 392 0.81 12.98 -13.37
N ASN A 393 -0.47 12.78 -13.11
CA ASN A 393 -1.28 13.63 -12.22
C ASN A 393 -1.18 13.22 -10.74
N ILE A 394 -0.05 12.70 -10.29
CA ILE A 394 0.14 12.23 -8.90
C ILE A 394 -0.01 13.43 -7.95
N LEU A 395 -0.86 13.29 -6.95
CA LEU A 395 -1.21 14.37 -6.03
C LEU A 395 0.01 14.97 -5.31
N SER A 396 1.01 14.14 -4.96
CA SER A 396 2.25 14.63 -4.34
C SER A 396 3.03 15.59 -5.26
N ASP A 397 3.07 15.28 -6.55
CA ASP A 397 3.78 16.09 -7.54
C ASP A 397 3.02 17.38 -7.82
N LEU A 398 1.69 17.32 -7.93
CA LEU A 398 0.84 18.51 -8.07
C LEU A 398 0.93 19.45 -6.87
N ARG A 399 1.03 18.93 -5.65
CA ARG A 399 1.23 19.73 -4.44
C ARG A 399 2.57 20.46 -4.44
N LYS A 400 3.65 19.78 -4.78
CA LYS A 400 4.98 20.39 -4.93
C LYS A 400 4.98 21.49 -5.99
N ALA A 401 4.28 21.29 -7.14
CA ALA A 401 4.11 22.33 -8.16
C ALA A 401 3.41 23.57 -7.62
N ALA A 402 2.36 23.41 -6.84
CA ALA A 402 1.64 24.51 -6.20
C ALA A 402 2.50 25.27 -5.18
N GLU A 403 3.49 24.63 -4.58
CA GLU A 403 4.47 25.22 -3.67
C GLU A 403 5.62 25.93 -4.40
N GLY A 404 5.64 25.89 -5.73
CA GLY A 404 6.63 26.58 -6.57
C GLY A 404 7.87 25.75 -6.91
N ASP A 405 7.88 24.48 -6.53
CA ASP A 405 8.90 23.56 -7.02
C ASP A 405 8.71 23.40 -8.53
N LYS A 406 9.80 23.53 -9.27
CA LYS A 406 9.84 23.11 -10.66
C LYS A 406 9.74 21.58 -10.72
N ILE A 407 8.55 21.09 -10.60
CA ILE A 407 8.28 19.74 -11.01
C ILE A 407 8.56 19.74 -12.50
N GLY A 408 9.57 18.98 -12.88
CA GLY A 408 9.66 18.60 -14.25
C GLY A 408 8.32 17.98 -14.59
N ILE A 409 7.52 18.64 -15.41
CA ILE A 409 6.42 17.99 -16.09
C ILE A 409 7.10 16.77 -16.68
N HIS A 410 6.74 15.60 -16.18
CA HIS A 410 7.33 14.36 -16.66
C HIS A 410 6.76 14.14 -18.05
N HIS A 411 7.39 14.80 -19.00
CA HIS A 411 7.10 14.57 -20.39
C HIS A 411 7.50 13.13 -20.70
N ASN A 412 6.61 12.39 -21.31
CA ASN A 412 6.99 11.23 -22.09
C ASN A 412 7.85 11.76 -23.25
N THR A 413 9.12 11.99 -22.98
CA THR A 413 10.00 12.59 -23.95
C THR A 413 10.43 11.56 -24.98
N ALA A 414 10.48 11.95 -26.24
CA ALA A 414 11.10 11.17 -27.31
C ALA A 414 12.64 10.98 -27.11
N LYS A 415 13.21 11.44 -26.00
CA LYS A 415 14.65 11.39 -25.71
C LYS A 415 15.19 9.98 -25.44
N ASP A 416 14.32 9.05 -25.11
CA ASP A 416 14.67 7.67 -24.73
C ASP A 416 14.37 6.63 -25.81
N ASP A 417 14.19 7.05 -27.08
CA ASP A 417 13.80 6.22 -28.23
C ASP A 417 12.41 5.53 -28.11
N ALA A 418 11.66 5.80 -27.04
CA ALA A 418 10.39 5.13 -26.81
C ALA A 418 9.37 5.33 -27.93
N LEU A 419 9.23 6.58 -28.42
CA LEU A 419 8.34 6.87 -29.54
C LEU A 419 8.81 6.12 -30.81
N GLU A 420 10.11 6.10 -31.07
CA GLU A 420 10.68 5.38 -32.21
C GLU A 420 10.38 3.87 -32.12
N ARG A 421 10.55 3.29 -30.95
CA ARG A 421 10.28 1.87 -30.68
C ARG A 421 8.83 1.51 -30.96
N LEU A 422 7.87 2.35 -30.56
CA LEU A 422 6.45 2.14 -30.83
C LEU A 422 6.13 2.28 -32.32
N LEU A 423 6.69 3.26 -33.00
CA LEU A 423 6.44 3.48 -34.43
C LEU A 423 7.04 2.38 -35.32
N LEU A 424 7.98 1.59 -34.82
CA LEU A 424 8.53 0.42 -35.50
C LEU A 424 7.82 -0.91 -35.16
N TRP A 425 6.64 -0.83 -34.51
CA TRP A 425 5.88 -2.00 -34.10
C TRP A 425 4.89 -2.44 -35.19
N GLU A 426 5.30 -3.39 -35.99
CA GLU A 426 4.63 -3.74 -37.26
C GLU A 426 3.22 -4.29 -37.12
N ASN A 427 2.89 -4.95 -36.01
CA ASN A 427 1.61 -5.61 -35.81
C ASN A 427 0.50 -4.67 -35.33
N LEU A 428 0.86 -3.45 -34.85
CA LEU A 428 -0.15 -2.51 -34.39
C LEU A 428 -1.06 -2.06 -35.54
N GLU A 429 -2.36 -2.09 -35.26
CA GLU A 429 -3.43 -1.56 -36.10
C GLU A 429 -3.96 -0.22 -35.55
N GLU A 430 -3.91 -0.04 -34.24
CA GLU A 430 -4.30 1.19 -33.56
C GLU A 430 -3.26 1.58 -32.50
N LEU A 431 -2.81 2.83 -32.54
CA LEU A 431 -1.90 3.40 -31.57
C LEU A 431 -2.36 4.79 -31.17
N SER A 432 -2.63 4.97 -29.88
CA SER A 432 -3.02 6.26 -29.32
C SER A 432 -2.02 6.70 -28.26
N LEU A 433 -1.39 7.86 -28.51
CA LEU A 433 -0.43 8.54 -27.65
C LEU A 433 -0.84 10.01 -27.47
N SER A 434 -2.16 10.28 -27.51
CA SER A 434 -2.69 11.62 -27.40
C SER A 434 -2.52 12.16 -25.98
N TYR A 435 -2.11 13.41 -25.86
CA TYR A 435 -2.04 14.12 -24.57
C TYR A 435 -1.07 13.49 -23.55
N ASP A 436 0.07 12.97 -24.05
CA ASP A 436 1.13 12.34 -23.26
C ASP A 436 2.36 13.24 -23.11
N TYR A 437 2.28 14.46 -23.61
CA TYR A 437 3.36 15.44 -23.56
C TYR A 437 4.64 15.01 -24.29
N PHE A 438 4.52 14.25 -25.38
CA PHE A 438 5.64 14.00 -26.26
C PHE A 438 6.17 15.30 -26.86
N GLU A 439 7.49 15.45 -26.93
CA GLU A 439 8.18 16.62 -27.47
C GLU A 439 9.08 16.27 -28.66
N GLY A 440 9.39 17.27 -29.46
CA GLY A 440 10.33 17.15 -30.57
C GLY A 440 9.69 16.64 -31.86
N ALA A 441 10.50 16.17 -32.78
CA ALA A 441 10.05 15.74 -34.10
C ALA A 441 9.56 14.28 -34.09
N ILE A 442 8.58 13.97 -34.95
CA ILE A 442 8.24 12.59 -35.25
C ILE A 442 9.43 11.94 -35.97
N PRO A 443 9.89 10.77 -35.54
CA PRO A 443 11.04 10.10 -36.16
C PRO A 443 10.90 9.90 -37.66
N ASP A 444 11.90 10.32 -38.42
CA ASP A 444 11.97 10.09 -39.86
C ASP A 444 12.81 8.85 -40.15
N PHE A 445 12.15 7.78 -40.54
CA PHE A 445 12.77 6.49 -40.84
C PHE A 445 13.22 6.41 -42.30
N LYS A 446 14.43 5.89 -42.50
CA LYS A 446 14.98 5.67 -43.83
C LYS A 446 15.09 4.16 -44.14
N VAL A 447 14.84 3.82 -45.42
CA VAL A 447 15.05 2.46 -45.89
C VAL A 447 16.52 2.06 -45.72
N GLY A 448 16.74 0.89 -45.11
CA GLY A 448 18.09 0.36 -44.83
C GLY A 448 18.59 0.74 -43.43
N GLU A 449 17.94 1.62 -42.70
CA GLU A 449 18.27 1.97 -41.31
C GLU A 449 17.39 1.21 -40.34
N LYS A 450 17.90 0.84 -39.17
CA LYS A 450 17.14 0.20 -38.06
C LYS A 450 16.23 -0.98 -38.47
N GLY A 451 16.64 -1.71 -39.53
CA GLY A 451 15.86 -2.83 -40.05
C GLY A 451 14.66 -2.45 -40.92
N VAL A 452 14.43 -1.15 -41.15
CA VAL A 452 13.33 -0.67 -41.99
C VAL A 452 13.58 -1.00 -43.45
N ARG A 453 12.68 -1.75 -44.11
CA ARG A 453 12.68 -2.01 -45.55
C ARG A 453 11.69 -1.10 -46.28
N ALA A 454 11.81 -1.03 -47.59
CA ALA A 454 10.76 -0.38 -48.40
C ALA A 454 9.52 -1.27 -48.51
N TYR A 455 8.37 -0.64 -48.82
CA TYR A 455 7.19 -1.37 -49.26
C TYR A 455 7.47 -2.09 -50.58
N THR A 456 6.88 -3.28 -50.74
CA THR A 456 6.92 -4.09 -51.97
C THR A 456 5.49 -4.43 -52.38
N ASP A 457 5.33 -4.91 -53.62
CA ASP A 457 4.00 -5.33 -54.12
C ASP A 457 3.38 -6.45 -53.26
N GLU A 458 4.23 -7.25 -52.61
CA GLU A 458 3.80 -8.33 -51.72
C GLU A 458 3.09 -7.84 -50.48
N ASP A 459 3.37 -6.62 -49.99
CA ASP A 459 2.71 -6.04 -48.80
C ASP A 459 1.21 -5.75 -49.05
N PHE A 460 0.71 -5.81 -50.28
CA PHE A 460 -0.64 -5.47 -50.66
C PHE A 460 -1.45 -6.62 -51.26
N VAL A 461 -0.85 -7.77 -51.52
CA VAL A 461 -1.46 -8.89 -52.24
C VAL A 461 -2.74 -9.43 -51.59
N GLU A 462 -2.75 -9.55 -50.26
CA GLU A 462 -3.88 -10.15 -49.55
C GLU A 462 -5.15 -9.28 -49.54
N ARG A 463 -5.05 -7.98 -49.83
CA ARG A 463 -6.16 -7.03 -49.67
C ARG A 463 -6.65 -6.44 -50.96
N GLY A 464 -6.11 -6.86 -52.11
CA GLY A 464 -6.47 -6.30 -53.43
C GLY A 464 -6.22 -4.80 -53.52
N ASP A 465 -5.36 -4.27 -52.69
CA ASP A 465 -5.13 -2.85 -52.53
C ASP A 465 -4.08 -2.35 -53.52
N THR A 466 -4.48 -1.41 -54.35
CA THR A 466 -3.66 -0.91 -55.48
C THR A 466 -2.75 0.25 -55.10
N LEU A 467 -2.25 0.31 -53.88
CA LEU A 467 -1.36 1.38 -53.46
C LEU A 467 0.08 1.23 -54.01
N ALA A 468 0.17 0.95 -55.28
CA ALA A 468 1.47 0.88 -55.99
C ALA A 468 2.32 2.14 -55.82
N TRP A 469 1.74 3.29 -55.45
CA TRP A 469 2.50 4.51 -55.24
C TRP A 469 3.44 4.47 -54.04
N ALA A 470 3.12 3.72 -52.97
CA ALA A 470 4.04 3.54 -51.85
C ALA A 470 5.28 2.80 -52.29
N VAL A 471 5.13 1.79 -53.14
CA VAL A 471 6.22 1.03 -53.78
C VAL A 471 6.99 1.92 -54.74
N GLN A 472 6.30 2.68 -55.61
CA GLN A 472 6.94 3.59 -56.57
C GLN A 472 7.78 4.69 -55.90
N ARG A 473 7.35 5.16 -54.72
CA ARG A 473 8.11 6.13 -53.95
C ARG A 473 9.21 5.49 -53.12
N GLY A 474 9.23 4.18 -53.03
CA GLY A 474 10.20 3.50 -52.16
C GLY A 474 10.05 3.87 -50.68
N LEU A 475 8.79 4.08 -50.23
CA LEU A 475 8.52 4.50 -48.86
C LEU A 475 9.01 3.46 -47.85
N PRO A 476 9.54 3.89 -46.71
CA PRO A 476 9.88 3.00 -45.62
C PRO A 476 8.64 2.36 -45.03
N ARG A 477 8.70 1.07 -44.75
CA ARG A 477 7.63 0.26 -44.20
C ARG A 477 7.55 0.47 -42.68
N VAL A 478 6.85 1.50 -42.27
CA VAL A 478 6.63 1.89 -40.88
C VAL A 478 5.14 1.67 -40.55
N LEU A 479 4.84 1.07 -39.41
CA LEU A 479 3.46 0.79 -38.97
C LEU A 479 2.58 0.20 -40.09
N PRO A 480 2.99 -0.86 -40.79
CA PRO A 480 2.37 -1.28 -42.04
C PRO A 480 0.92 -1.70 -41.92
N ASN A 481 0.44 -2.04 -40.73
CA ASN A 481 -0.92 -2.45 -40.45
C ASN A 481 -1.79 -1.34 -39.84
N MET A 482 -1.20 -0.16 -39.58
CA MET A 482 -1.85 0.93 -38.86
C MET A 482 -3.11 1.44 -39.58
N ARG A 483 -4.20 1.54 -38.84
CA ARG A 483 -5.48 2.10 -39.27
C ARG A 483 -5.76 3.43 -38.57
N SER A 484 -5.39 3.51 -37.30
CA SER A 484 -5.60 4.68 -36.46
C SER A 484 -4.32 5.05 -35.70
N LEU A 485 -3.81 6.26 -35.96
CA LEU A 485 -2.67 6.83 -35.24
C LEU A 485 -3.07 8.16 -34.64
N ARG A 486 -3.03 8.27 -33.31
CA ARG A 486 -3.39 9.46 -32.56
C ARG A 486 -2.20 10.02 -31.82
N LEU A 487 -1.72 11.18 -32.23
CA LEU A 487 -0.56 11.90 -31.67
C LEU A 487 -0.93 13.33 -31.23
N ASN A 488 -2.22 13.66 -31.23
CA ASN A 488 -2.69 15.01 -30.96
C ASN A 488 -2.49 15.45 -29.50
N LEU A 489 -2.53 16.76 -29.27
CA LEU A 489 -2.43 17.39 -27.96
C LEU A 489 -1.11 17.08 -27.22
N ASN A 490 -0.05 16.83 -27.97
CA ASN A 490 1.32 16.73 -27.50
C ASN A 490 2.08 18.05 -27.76
N PHE A 491 3.39 18.06 -27.54
CA PHE A 491 4.31 19.16 -27.85
C PHE A 491 5.21 18.81 -29.03
N LEU A 492 4.69 18.04 -29.98
CA LEU A 492 5.44 17.66 -31.17
C LEU A 492 5.67 18.86 -32.07
N SER A 493 6.80 18.86 -32.79
CA SER A 493 7.26 19.98 -33.61
C SER A 493 8.07 19.50 -34.80
N GLY A 494 8.41 20.42 -35.73
CA GLY A 494 9.29 20.15 -36.86
C GLY A 494 8.52 19.84 -38.14
N GLU A 495 9.02 18.90 -38.94
CA GLU A 495 8.37 18.46 -40.18
C GLU A 495 7.78 17.06 -40.01
N LEU A 496 6.59 16.85 -40.59
CA LEU A 496 6.01 15.51 -40.69
C LEU A 496 6.83 14.69 -41.68
N PRO A 497 7.25 13.49 -41.30
CA PRO A 497 8.04 12.64 -42.18
C PRO A 497 7.23 12.10 -43.37
N GLU A 498 7.91 11.84 -44.48
CA GLU A 498 7.28 11.38 -45.70
C GLU A 498 6.56 10.03 -45.55
N TRP A 499 7.09 9.15 -44.70
CA TRP A 499 6.44 7.86 -44.42
C TRP A 499 5.05 8.03 -43.77
N LEU A 500 4.86 9.08 -42.96
CA LEU A 500 3.57 9.37 -42.32
C LEU A 500 2.63 10.06 -43.30
N LEU A 501 3.08 11.11 -43.99
CA LEU A 501 2.28 11.85 -44.96
C LEU A 501 1.69 10.97 -46.07
N TYR A 502 2.44 9.98 -46.51
CA TYR A 502 2.02 9.08 -47.60
C TYR A 502 1.69 7.67 -47.11
N HIS A 503 1.38 7.50 -45.82
CA HIS A 503 1.12 6.19 -45.25
C HIS A 503 -0.01 5.44 -45.97
N PRO A 504 0.22 4.22 -46.49
CA PRO A 504 -0.72 3.58 -47.42
C PRO A 504 -2.03 3.09 -46.78
N ARG A 505 -2.06 2.92 -45.48
CA ARG A 505 -3.19 2.29 -44.76
C ARG A 505 -3.78 3.11 -43.64
N LEU A 506 -3.19 4.22 -43.27
CA LEU A 506 -3.67 5.05 -42.17
C LEU A 506 -5.04 5.63 -42.55
N MET A 507 -6.09 5.16 -41.89
CA MET A 507 -7.47 5.47 -42.24
C MET A 507 -7.98 6.74 -41.54
N GLU A 508 -7.57 6.96 -40.34
CA GLU A 508 -8.10 8.04 -39.49
C GLU A 508 -7.28 9.31 -39.51
N TRP A 509 -6.19 9.41 -40.23
CA TRP A 509 -5.51 10.66 -40.28
C TRP A 509 -6.02 11.54 -41.43
N SER A 510 -6.35 12.74 -41.10
CA SER A 510 -6.76 13.77 -42.04
C SER A 510 -6.18 15.10 -41.60
N PRO A 511 -6.19 16.12 -42.49
CA PRO A 511 -5.72 17.46 -42.10
C PRO A 511 -6.50 18.07 -40.91
N GLU A 512 -7.67 17.56 -40.66
CA GLU A 512 -8.60 18.09 -39.65
C GLU A 512 -8.50 17.36 -38.32
N ASN A 513 -7.72 16.29 -38.26
CA ASN A 513 -7.73 15.47 -37.06
C ASN A 513 -6.37 15.34 -36.36
N LEU A 514 -6.42 14.57 -35.46
CA LEU A 514 -5.72 14.06 -34.31
C LEU A 514 -4.18 13.99 -34.39
N ILE A 515 -3.53 14.09 -35.55
CA ILE A 515 -2.06 14.11 -35.65
C ILE A 515 -1.53 15.55 -35.59
N TYR A 516 -2.21 16.48 -36.25
CA TYR A 516 -1.75 17.85 -36.43
C TYR A 516 -2.02 18.77 -35.25
N ILE A 517 -3.13 18.55 -34.56
CA ILE A 517 -3.55 19.41 -33.44
C ILE A 517 -2.64 19.16 -32.26
N GLN A 518 -1.67 20.04 -32.10
CA GLN A 518 -0.76 20.04 -30.97
C GLN A 518 -1.16 21.07 -29.92
N GLN A 519 -0.51 21.12 -28.75
CA GLN A 519 -0.81 22.09 -27.68
C GLN A 519 -0.68 23.52 -28.21
N GLU A 520 -1.77 24.28 -28.26
CA GLU A 520 -1.79 25.64 -28.80
C GLU A 520 -0.88 26.60 -28.02
N GLY A 521 -0.08 27.37 -28.77
CA GLY A 521 0.82 28.37 -28.20
C GLY A 521 1.97 27.79 -27.37
N GLY A 522 2.11 26.46 -27.37
CA GLY A 522 3.13 25.74 -26.63
C GLY A 522 4.53 25.96 -27.21
N VAL A 523 5.50 25.87 -26.33
CA VAL A 523 6.92 25.78 -26.64
C VAL A 523 7.42 24.52 -25.96
N ASP A 524 8.18 23.70 -26.66
CA ASP A 524 8.77 22.50 -26.09
C ASP A 524 9.88 22.85 -25.07
N SER A 525 10.42 21.86 -24.38
CA SER A 525 11.49 22.05 -23.39
C SER A 525 12.77 22.65 -23.98
N ASN A 526 12.94 22.60 -25.31
CA ASN A 526 14.08 23.16 -26.05
C ASN A 526 13.79 24.57 -26.58
N GLY A 527 12.60 25.11 -26.36
CA GLY A 527 12.19 26.42 -26.84
C GLY A 527 11.67 26.47 -28.28
N ASN A 528 11.42 25.31 -28.92
CA ASN A 528 10.84 25.25 -30.25
C ASN A 528 9.32 25.43 -30.20
N ARG A 529 8.80 26.14 -31.19
CA ARG A 529 7.35 26.27 -31.34
C ARG A 529 6.73 24.92 -31.68
N VAL A 530 5.69 24.57 -30.96
CA VAL A 530 4.91 23.35 -31.18
C VAL A 530 4.09 23.43 -32.48
N GLY A 531 3.91 22.31 -33.13
CA GLY A 531 3.22 22.18 -34.42
C GLY A 531 4.17 21.86 -35.59
N PHE A 532 3.61 21.54 -36.72
CA PHE A 532 4.37 21.06 -37.88
C PHE A 532 4.46 22.09 -38.99
N SER A 533 5.65 22.32 -39.54
CA SER A 533 5.90 23.33 -40.56
C SER A 533 5.34 22.97 -41.94
N ASN A 534 5.13 21.70 -42.21
CA ASN A 534 4.58 21.15 -43.46
C ASN A 534 3.18 20.55 -43.28
N GLU A 535 2.48 20.97 -42.25
CA GLU A 535 1.11 20.54 -41.95
C GLU A 535 0.16 20.92 -43.11
N PRO A 536 -0.67 19.99 -43.60
CA PRO A 536 -1.74 20.32 -44.52
C PRO A 536 -2.80 21.23 -43.87
N THR A 537 -2.96 22.46 -44.37
CA THR A 537 -3.80 23.47 -43.75
C THR A 537 -5.25 23.47 -44.25
N SER A 538 -5.51 22.74 -45.34
CA SER A 538 -6.86 22.58 -45.87
C SER A 538 -6.98 21.30 -46.70
N ARG A 539 -8.23 20.83 -46.90
CA ARG A 539 -8.55 19.68 -47.75
C ARG A 539 -8.00 19.85 -49.17
N GLU A 540 -8.17 21.03 -49.73
CA GLU A 540 -7.69 21.33 -51.08
C GLU A 540 -6.15 21.34 -51.14
N TYR A 541 -5.49 21.97 -50.18
CA TYR A 541 -4.06 21.94 -50.05
C TYR A 541 -3.52 20.54 -49.87
N TYR A 542 -4.16 19.73 -49.03
CA TYR A 542 -3.81 18.34 -48.81
C TYR A 542 -3.88 17.53 -50.12
N PHE A 543 -4.95 17.62 -50.89
CA PHE A 543 -5.06 16.90 -52.17
C PHE A 543 -4.18 17.45 -53.29
N GLN A 544 -3.76 18.69 -53.21
CA GLN A 544 -2.74 19.24 -54.11
C GLN A 544 -1.37 18.64 -53.81
N ALA A 545 -1.03 18.56 -52.54
CA ALA A 545 0.22 17.99 -52.07
C ALA A 545 0.26 16.46 -52.25
N TYR A 546 -0.89 15.80 -52.06
CA TYR A 546 -1.04 14.34 -52.06
C TYR A 546 -2.17 13.86 -52.99
N PRO A 547 -2.06 14.03 -54.30
CA PRO A 547 -3.16 13.79 -55.22
C PRO A 547 -3.63 12.33 -55.29
N LEU A 548 -2.78 11.36 -54.92
CA LEU A 548 -3.12 9.95 -54.87
C LEU A 548 -4.01 9.58 -53.70
N MET A 549 -4.15 10.46 -52.74
CA MET A 549 -5.02 10.26 -51.59
C MET A 549 -6.45 10.73 -51.81
N ARG A 550 -6.75 11.45 -52.87
CA ARG A 550 -8.06 12.07 -53.14
C ARG A 550 -9.25 11.09 -53.17
N GLY A 551 -9.07 9.85 -53.47
CA GLY A 551 -10.12 8.84 -53.47
C GLY A 551 -10.26 8.03 -52.19
N ARG A 552 -9.48 8.34 -51.17
CA ARG A 552 -9.38 7.51 -49.96
C ARG A 552 -10.01 8.12 -48.72
N TYR A 553 -10.16 9.43 -48.68
CA TYR A 553 -10.72 10.15 -47.52
C TYR A 553 -12.10 10.68 -47.88
N GLU A 554 -13.12 10.15 -47.23
CA GLU A 554 -14.40 10.80 -47.09
C GLU A 554 -14.24 11.80 -45.94
N PHE A 555 -13.99 13.06 -46.27
CA PHE A 555 -14.07 14.12 -45.27
C PHE A 555 -15.55 14.27 -44.89
N ASN A 556 -15.84 14.27 -43.60
CA ASN A 556 -17.13 14.64 -43.08
C ASN A 556 -17.33 16.15 -43.37
N ASP A 557 -18.03 16.46 -44.41
CA ASP A 557 -18.37 17.84 -44.80
C ASP A 557 -19.36 18.53 -43.82
N GLU A 558 -19.72 17.88 -42.71
CA GLU A 558 -20.71 18.38 -41.74
C GLU A 558 -20.10 19.25 -40.62
N ILE A 559 -18.81 19.58 -40.66
CA ILE A 559 -18.15 20.44 -39.63
C ILE A 559 -17.90 21.87 -40.16
N GLU A 560 -18.54 22.27 -41.23
CA GLU A 560 -18.59 23.68 -41.61
C GLU A 560 -19.91 24.32 -41.14
N GLU A 561 -20.04 24.62 -39.84
CA GLU A 561 -20.89 25.74 -39.33
C GLU A 561 -20.39 26.21 -37.95
#